data_5c8fa3b131fe43fbb38c32cdae6e20bb
#
_entry.id   5c8fa3b131fe43fbb38c32cdae6e20bb
#
_cell.length_a   1.000
_cell.length_b   1.000
_cell.length_c   1.000
_cell.angle_alpha   90.00
_cell.angle_beta   90.00
_cell.angle_gamma   90.00
#
_symmetry.space_group_name_H-M   'P 1'
#
loop_
_entity.id
_entity.type
_entity.pdbx_description
1 polymer ?
#
loop_
_entity_poly.entity_id
_entity_poly.type
_entity_poly.pdbx_seq_one_letter_code
_entity_poly.pdbx_strand_id
1 'polypeptide(L)'
;MFFFLSGTGTISLKREGEDSRIVTRLGEGSKVYSTMRLQNDWIVFTEDGSYVFNLKTHQVSLDTELNIKKGQVQIDNRGNFWIYNHTGKVWYVNAKTRFVKSFQLIPADKVNYIDEERYHIVHDSRDIVWISTYGNGLFAYDLATDELQHFESNINGFSHITSNFLQYIMEDRAGGIWVSSEYTGISRLSVLNEGAERIFPEDETLSDR
;
A
#
# COMPACT_ATOMS: atom_id res chain seq x y z
N MET A 1 25.01 -5.76 -16.16
CA MET A 1 25.19 -6.10 -14.73
C MET A 1 23.82 -6.10 -14.06
N PHE A 2 23.42 -7.20 -13.43
CA PHE A 2 22.11 -7.38 -12.82
C PHE A 2 22.27 -7.88 -11.39
N PHE A 3 21.44 -7.38 -10.46
CA PHE A 3 21.32 -7.90 -9.11
C PHE A 3 20.06 -8.75 -9.00
N PHE A 4 20.14 -9.82 -8.23
CA PHE A 4 19.04 -10.73 -7.93
C PHE A 4 18.92 -10.87 -6.42
N LEU A 5 17.68 -10.83 -5.93
CA LEU A 5 17.34 -11.06 -4.53
C LEU A 5 16.52 -12.33 -4.42
N SER A 6 16.94 -13.25 -3.57
CA SER A 6 16.14 -14.42 -3.23
C SER A 6 15.10 -14.11 -2.15
N GLY A 7 14.07 -14.96 -2.07
CA GLY A 7 13.06 -14.85 -0.99
C GLY A 7 13.62 -15.03 0.43
N THR A 8 14.87 -15.52 0.55
CA THR A 8 15.60 -15.69 1.81
C THR A 8 16.68 -14.62 2.03
N GLY A 9 16.59 -13.48 1.31
CA GLY A 9 17.48 -12.34 1.52
C GLY A 9 18.90 -12.49 0.98
N THR A 10 19.16 -13.45 0.10
CA THR A 10 20.49 -13.54 -0.58
C THR A 10 20.51 -12.62 -1.79
N ILE A 11 21.47 -11.70 -1.84
CA ILE A 11 21.72 -10.81 -2.98
C ILE A 11 22.88 -11.41 -3.81
N SER A 12 22.61 -11.64 -5.09
CA SER A 12 23.56 -12.14 -6.06
C SER A 12 23.75 -11.15 -7.21
N LEU A 13 24.93 -11.12 -7.78
CA LEU A 13 25.30 -10.31 -8.94
C LEU A 13 25.57 -11.23 -10.14
N LYS A 14 25.03 -10.86 -11.30
CA LYS A 14 25.34 -11.48 -12.58
C LYS A 14 25.81 -10.43 -13.59
N ARG A 15 26.91 -10.69 -14.28
CA ARG A 15 27.35 -9.97 -15.47
C ARG A 15 27.09 -10.82 -16.71
N GLU A 16 27.04 -10.16 -17.86
CA GLU A 16 26.89 -10.84 -19.14
C GLU A 16 28.10 -11.75 -19.37
N GLY A 17 27.84 -13.01 -19.70
CA GLY A 17 28.90 -14.04 -19.93
C GLY A 17 29.52 -14.61 -18.66
N GLU A 18 29.14 -14.15 -17.45
CA GLU A 18 29.67 -14.69 -16.19
C GLU A 18 28.59 -15.48 -15.42
N ASP A 19 29.02 -16.41 -14.57
CA ASP A 19 28.13 -17.04 -13.59
C ASP A 19 27.71 -16.05 -12.51
N SER A 20 26.54 -16.29 -11.90
CA SER A 20 26.08 -15.47 -10.79
C SER A 20 26.91 -15.74 -9.54
N ARG A 21 27.32 -14.67 -8.84
CA ARG A 21 28.02 -14.78 -7.57
C ARG A 21 27.23 -14.13 -6.45
N ILE A 22 27.26 -14.70 -5.27
CA ILE A 22 26.67 -14.11 -4.06
C ILE A 22 27.49 -12.87 -3.68
N VAL A 23 26.82 -11.75 -3.50
CA VAL A 23 27.41 -10.50 -3.02
C VAL A 23 27.31 -10.43 -1.50
N THR A 24 26.10 -10.70 -0.98
CA THR A 24 25.81 -10.61 0.46
C THR A 24 24.55 -11.39 0.82
N ARG A 25 24.30 -11.51 2.12
CA ARG A 25 23.04 -12.02 2.68
C ARG A 25 22.50 -11.01 3.68
N LEU A 26 21.18 -10.82 3.66
CA LEU A 26 20.47 -9.96 4.60
C LEU A 26 20.07 -10.78 5.82
N GLY A 27 20.52 -10.37 6.99
CA GLY A 27 20.28 -11.12 8.22
C GLY A 27 20.74 -12.59 8.14
N GLU A 28 20.13 -13.46 8.93
CA GLU A 28 20.42 -14.92 8.98
C GLU A 28 19.48 -15.73 8.07
N GLY A 29 19.13 -15.21 6.89
CA GLY A 29 18.21 -15.87 5.95
C GLY A 29 16.74 -15.52 6.17
N SER A 30 16.49 -14.30 6.61
CA SER A 30 15.13 -13.76 6.83
C SER A 30 14.28 -13.78 5.57
N LYS A 31 13.01 -14.15 5.73
CA LYS A 31 12.00 -14.06 4.67
C LYS A 31 11.89 -12.61 4.18
N VAL A 32 11.95 -12.42 2.87
CA VAL A 32 11.73 -11.15 2.20
C VAL A 32 10.24 -10.96 1.91
N TYR A 33 9.70 -9.81 2.27
CA TYR A 33 8.31 -9.44 2.03
C TYR A 33 8.15 -8.55 0.81
N SER A 34 8.96 -7.50 0.71
CA SER A 34 8.94 -6.60 -0.43
C SER A 34 10.24 -5.79 -0.55
N THR A 35 10.34 -5.01 -1.62
CA THR A 35 11.49 -4.14 -1.85
C THR A 35 11.08 -2.82 -2.48
N MET A 36 11.87 -1.78 -2.25
CA MET A 36 11.78 -0.53 -3.00
C MET A 36 13.16 -0.01 -3.38
N ARG A 37 13.23 0.75 -4.45
CA ARG A 37 14.47 1.38 -4.90
C ARG A 37 14.39 2.90 -4.79
N LEU A 38 15.28 3.47 -3.98
CA LEU A 38 15.46 4.91 -3.85
C LEU A 38 16.86 5.27 -4.38
N GLN A 39 16.92 5.81 -5.60
CA GLN A 39 18.18 6.19 -6.26
C GLN A 39 19.18 5.02 -6.36
N ASN A 40 20.26 5.03 -5.57
CA ASN A 40 21.27 3.97 -5.53
C ASN A 40 21.05 2.96 -4.40
N ASP A 41 20.03 3.16 -3.60
CA ASP A 41 19.72 2.30 -2.46
C ASP A 41 18.57 1.36 -2.82
N TRP A 42 18.79 0.09 -2.61
CA TRP A 42 17.78 -0.95 -2.69
C TRP A 42 17.38 -1.33 -1.27
N ILE A 43 16.19 -0.90 -0.86
CA ILE A 43 15.66 -1.15 0.47
C ILE A 43 14.86 -2.44 0.42
N VAL A 44 15.20 -3.38 1.30
CA VAL A 44 14.60 -4.71 1.38
C VAL A 44 13.94 -4.88 2.74
N PHE A 45 12.64 -5.18 2.72
CA PHE A 45 11.84 -5.44 3.92
C PHE A 45 11.80 -6.92 4.19
N THR A 46 12.23 -7.31 5.37
CA THR A 46 12.29 -8.69 5.81
C THR A 46 11.45 -8.92 7.06
N GLU A 47 11.40 -10.16 7.53
CA GLU A 47 10.72 -10.51 8.78
C GLU A 47 11.32 -9.80 10.01
N ASP A 48 12.63 -9.59 10.01
CA ASP A 48 13.35 -9.07 11.17
C ASP A 48 13.54 -7.55 11.13
N GLY A 49 13.38 -6.91 9.97
CA GLY A 49 13.57 -5.48 9.78
C GLY A 49 13.76 -5.10 8.32
N SER A 50 14.21 -3.88 8.08
CA SER A 50 14.58 -3.41 6.75
C SER A 50 16.09 -3.22 6.61
N TYR A 51 16.60 -3.49 5.40
CA TYR A 51 18.02 -3.40 5.06
C TYR A 51 18.20 -2.51 3.84
N VAL A 52 19.27 -1.73 3.85
CA VAL A 52 19.69 -0.92 2.72
C VAL A 52 20.88 -1.60 2.04
N PHE A 53 20.72 -1.96 0.78
CA PHE A 53 21.81 -2.40 -0.08
C PHE A 53 22.17 -1.30 -1.08
N ASN A 54 23.37 -0.74 -0.97
CA ASN A 54 23.83 0.28 -1.88
C ASN A 54 24.35 -0.35 -3.19
N LEU A 55 23.70 -0.01 -4.31
CA LEU A 55 23.97 -0.58 -5.62
C LEU A 55 25.33 -0.17 -6.21
N LYS A 56 25.97 0.89 -5.70
CA LYS A 56 27.30 1.33 -6.15
C LYS A 56 28.43 0.70 -5.35
N THR A 57 28.29 0.73 -4.02
CA THR A 57 29.35 0.23 -3.13
C THR A 57 29.21 -1.24 -2.82
N HIS A 58 28.04 -1.84 -3.09
CA HIS A 58 27.65 -3.22 -2.76
C HIS A 58 27.67 -3.50 -1.25
N GLN A 59 27.55 -2.47 -0.43
CA GLN A 59 27.49 -2.59 1.02
C GLN A 59 26.04 -2.75 1.49
N VAL A 60 25.88 -3.50 2.56
CA VAL A 60 24.60 -3.68 3.26
C VAL A 60 24.70 -3.04 4.64
N SER A 61 23.65 -2.36 5.02
CA SER A 61 23.45 -1.87 6.39
C SER A 61 22.01 -2.14 6.83
N LEU A 62 21.80 -2.20 8.15
CA LEU A 62 20.46 -2.15 8.71
C LEU A 62 19.87 -0.76 8.40
N ASP A 63 18.62 -0.71 7.99
CA ASP A 63 17.90 0.55 7.80
C ASP A 63 17.43 1.06 9.16
N THR A 64 18.17 2.02 9.70
CA THR A 64 17.87 2.61 11.01
C THR A 64 16.81 3.71 10.95
N GLU A 65 16.50 4.24 9.77
CA GLU A 65 15.48 5.28 9.59
C GLU A 65 14.07 4.68 9.58
N LEU A 66 13.84 3.68 8.74
CA LEU A 66 12.54 3.05 8.62
C LEU A 66 12.37 1.90 9.62
N ASN A 67 13.34 1.00 9.69
CA ASN A 67 13.36 -0.20 10.55
C ASN A 67 12.00 -0.93 10.58
N ILE A 68 11.41 -1.14 9.39
CA ILE A 68 10.08 -1.71 9.23
C ILE A 68 10.19 -3.22 9.07
N LYS A 69 9.54 -3.97 9.96
CA LYS A 69 9.40 -5.43 9.85
C LYS A 69 8.21 -5.79 8.98
N LYS A 70 8.36 -6.80 8.13
CA LYS A 70 7.31 -7.35 7.28
C LYS A 70 6.64 -6.29 6.39
N GLY A 71 7.40 -5.25 5.99
CA GLY A 71 6.88 -4.16 5.17
C GLY A 71 6.45 -4.65 3.79
N GLN A 72 5.24 -4.28 3.37
CA GLN A 72 4.72 -4.43 2.01
C GLN A 72 4.80 -3.08 1.32
N VAL A 73 5.23 -3.05 0.06
CA VAL A 73 5.42 -1.80 -0.69
C VAL A 73 4.44 -1.73 -1.84
N GLN A 74 3.78 -0.59 -1.97
CA GLN A 74 3.07 -0.19 -3.18
C GLN A 74 3.63 1.13 -3.72
N ILE A 75 3.54 1.30 -5.03
CA ILE A 75 3.92 2.53 -5.71
C ILE A 75 2.63 3.20 -6.18
N ASP A 76 2.43 4.47 -5.80
CA ASP A 76 1.30 5.24 -6.27
C ASP A 76 1.48 5.68 -7.74
N ASN A 77 0.43 6.23 -8.32
CA ASN A 77 0.43 6.74 -9.71
C ASN A 77 1.35 7.96 -9.93
N ARG A 78 1.94 8.54 -8.88
CA ARG A 78 2.94 9.60 -8.94
C ARG A 78 4.37 9.10 -8.74
N GLY A 79 4.52 7.78 -8.51
CA GLY A 79 5.80 7.10 -8.32
C GLY A 79 6.37 7.22 -6.91
N ASN A 80 5.57 7.60 -5.92
CA ASN A 80 5.96 7.56 -4.52
C ASN A 80 5.70 6.18 -3.92
N PHE A 81 6.38 5.86 -2.81
CA PHE A 81 6.26 4.58 -2.14
C PHE A 81 5.35 4.68 -0.92
N TRP A 82 4.50 3.70 -0.80
CA TRP A 82 3.65 3.46 0.36
C TRP A 82 4.03 2.12 0.96
N ILE A 83 4.42 2.13 2.22
CA ILE A 83 4.80 0.92 2.95
C ILE A 83 3.75 0.70 4.02
N TYR A 84 3.29 -0.52 4.14
CA TYR A 84 2.37 -0.93 5.20
C TYR A 84 2.80 -2.27 5.77
N ASN A 85 2.38 -2.59 6.97
CA ASN A 85 2.64 -3.87 7.59
C ASN A 85 1.45 -4.34 8.44
N HIS A 86 1.59 -5.53 8.98
CA HIS A 86 0.59 -6.21 9.83
C HIS A 86 0.22 -5.46 11.13
N THR A 87 0.87 -4.35 11.46
CA THR A 87 0.51 -3.53 12.64
C THR A 87 -0.50 -2.44 12.32
N GLY A 88 -0.98 -2.36 11.08
CA GLY A 88 -1.90 -1.32 10.62
C GLY A 88 -1.26 0.07 10.47
N LYS A 89 0.06 0.16 10.57
CA LYS A 89 0.81 1.38 10.34
C LYS A 89 1.18 1.52 8.88
N VAL A 90 1.15 2.76 8.38
CA VAL A 90 1.49 3.11 7.00
C VAL A 90 2.59 4.16 7.00
N TRP A 91 3.50 4.04 6.04
CA TRP A 91 4.56 5.01 5.77
C TRP A 91 4.47 5.48 4.32
N TYR A 92 4.46 6.77 4.13
CA TYR A 92 4.63 7.42 2.84
C TYR A 92 6.10 7.81 2.66
N VAL A 93 6.67 7.51 1.50
CA VAL A 93 8.04 7.88 1.14
C VAL A 93 8.03 8.58 -0.21
N ASN A 94 8.34 9.87 -0.23
CA ASN A 94 8.49 10.61 -1.46
C ASN A 94 9.76 10.15 -2.20
N ALA A 95 9.60 9.63 -3.41
CA ALA A 95 10.71 9.03 -4.18
C ALA A 95 11.80 10.03 -4.58
N LYS A 96 11.47 11.32 -4.71
CA LYS A 96 12.41 12.38 -5.14
C LYS A 96 13.14 13.01 -3.96
N THR A 97 12.39 13.41 -2.93
CA THR A 97 12.92 14.16 -1.79
C THR A 97 13.38 13.27 -0.65
N ARG A 98 13.01 11.99 -0.65
CA ARG A 98 13.18 11.03 0.46
C ARG A 98 12.41 11.42 1.74
N PHE A 99 11.50 12.38 1.64
CA PHE A 99 10.65 12.74 2.77
C PHE A 99 9.82 11.53 3.19
N VAL A 100 9.82 11.25 4.50
CA VAL A 100 9.07 10.14 5.10
C VAL A 100 8.01 10.69 6.03
N LYS A 101 6.79 10.17 5.92
CA LYS A 101 5.69 10.42 6.84
C LYS A 101 5.08 9.08 7.25
N SER A 102 4.65 8.94 8.49
CA SER A 102 3.99 7.73 8.94
C SER A 102 2.81 8.03 9.86
N PHE A 103 1.78 7.19 9.78
CA PHE A 103 0.59 7.29 10.62
C PHE A 103 -0.01 5.91 10.89
N GLN A 104 -0.82 5.81 11.93
CA GLN A 104 -1.58 4.60 12.23
C GLN A 104 -2.87 4.64 11.42
N LEU A 105 -3.00 3.77 10.41
CA LEU A 105 -4.20 3.66 9.58
C LEU A 105 -5.30 2.88 10.29
N ILE A 106 -4.95 1.68 10.78
CA ILE A 106 -5.88 0.79 11.47
C ILE A 106 -5.50 0.76 12.95
N PRO A 107 -6.42 1.09 13.88
CA PRO A 107 -6.17 0.96 15.32
C PRO A 107 -5.69 -0.45 15.68
N ALA A 108 -4.76 -0.55 16.62
CA ALA A 108 -4.10 -1.82 16.97
C ALA A 108 -5.05 -2.93 17.42
N ASP A 109 -6.17 -2.55 18.03
CA ASP A 109 -7.24 -3.47 18.47
C ASP A 109 -8.15 -3.97 17.33
N LYS A 110 -8.06 -3.32 16.16
CA LYS A 110 -8.82 -3.66 14.95
C LYS A 110 -7.97 -4.31 13.86
N VAL A 111 -6.68 -4.46 14.09
CA VAL A 111 -5.78 -5.09 13.11
C VAL A 111 -6.10 -6.57 13.02
N ASN A 112 -6.50 -7.02 11.84
CA ASN A 112 -6.54 -8.44 11.53
C ASN A 112 -5.11 -8.92 11.28
N TYR A 113 -4.58 -9.77 12.16
CA TYR A 113 -3.22 -10.33 12.06
C TYR A 113 -3.07 -11.36 10.93
N ILE A 114 -3.75 -11.16 9.82
CA ILE A 114 -3.59 -11.99 8.63
C ILE A 114 -2.34 -11.47 7.90
N ASP A 115 -1.32 -12.29 7.78
CA ASP A 115 -0.04 -11.96 7.09
C ASP A 115 -0.20 -11.55 5.62
N GLU A 116 -1.41 -11.58 5.08
CA GLU A 116 -1.75 -11.34 3.68
C GLU A 116 -2.66 -10.11 3.48
N GLU A 117 -2.74 -9.19 4.43
CA GLU A 117 -3.49 -7.95 4.21
C GLU A 117 -2.96 -7.24 2.95
N ARG A 118 -3.84 -7.08 1.98
CA ARG A 118 -3.56 -6.39 0.74
C ARG A 118 -4.20 -5.02 0.78
N TYR A 119 -3.37 -3.98 0.83
CA TYR A 119 -3.83 -2.62 0.62
C TYR A 119 -3.69 -2.26 -0.85
N HIS A 120 -4.68 -1.57 -1.40
CA HIS A 120 -4.52 -0.87 -2.66
C HIS A 120 -4.54 0.62 -2.42
N ILE A 121 -3.59 1.33 -3.03
CA ILE A 121 -3.33 2.74 -2.75
C ILE A 121 -3.37 3.52 -4.06
N VAL A 122 -4.20 4.55 -4.12
CA VAL A 122 -4.34 5.45 -5.26
C VAL A 122 -4.23 6.89 -4.77
N HIS A 123 -3.36 7.66 -5.38
CA HIS A 123 -3.24 9.09 -5.18
C HIS A 123 -4.07 9.78 -6.27
N ASP A 124 -5.20 10.36 -5.90
CA ASP A 124 -6.15 10.92 -6.85
C ASP A 124 -5.71 12.29 -7.40
N SER A 125 -6.47 12.81 -8.34
CA SER A 125 -6.20 14.10 -9.00
C SER A 125 -6.34 15.31 -8.07
N ARG A 126 -6.95 15.15 -6.90
CA ARG A 126 -7.18 16.20 -5.88
C ARG A 126 -6.16 16.17 -4.73
N ASP A 127 -5.11 15.36 -4.83
CA ASP A 127 -4.10 15.15 -3.79
C ASP A 127 -4.58 14.33 -2.57
N ILE A 128 -5.73 13.64 -2.70
CA ILE A 128 -6.20 12.69 -1.70
C ILE A 128 -5.64 11.30 -1.98
N VAL A 129 -5.15 10.65 -0.94
CA VAL A 129 -4.68 9.27 -1.03
C VAL A 129 -5.74 8.33 -0.50
N TRP A 130 -6.25 7.50 -1.40
CA TRP A 130 -7.24 6.49 -1.10
C TRP A 130 -6.57 5.15 -0.81
N ILE A 131 -6.94 4.53 0.30
CA ILE A 131 -6.37 3.26 0.75
C ILE A 131 -7.52 2.28 1.01
N SER A 132 -7.65 1.27 0.16
CA SER A 132 -8.59 0.18 0.40
C SER A 132 -7.91 -0.93 1.19
N THR A 133 -8.65 -1.54 2.12
CA THR A 133 -8.16 -2.60 2.99
C THR A 133 -9.04 -3.84 2.89
N TYR A 134 -8.50 -4.97 3.30
CA TYR A 134 -9.25 -6.22 3.35
C TYR A 134 -9.78 -6.47 4.78
N GLY A 135 -10.96 -5.89 5.08
CA GLY A 135 -11.67 -6.07 6.35
C GLY A 135 -11.87 -4.79 7.17
N ASN A 136 -11.15 -3.70 6.86
CA ASN A 136 -11.29 -2.42 7.56
C ASN A 136 -11.83 -1.29 6.67
N GLY A 137 -12.42 -1.61 5.52
CA GLY A 137 -13.05 -0.62 4.65
C GLY A 137 -12.06 0.25 3.87
N LEU A 138 -12.47 1.50 3.65
CA LEU A 138 -11.78 2.48 2.80
C LEU A 138 -11.33 3.67 3.63
N PHE A 139 -10.12 4.14 3.38
CA PHE A 139 -9.58 5.35 3.98
C PHE A 139 -9.27 6.38 2.91
N ALA A 140 -9.50 7.66 3.22
CA ALA A 140 -9.04 8.80 2.44
C ALA A 140 -8.12 9.66 3.31
N TYR A 141 -6.91 9.89 2.85
CA TYR A 141 -5.89 10.64 3.57
C TYR A 141 -5.43 11.84 2.75
N ASP A 142 -5.59 13.02 3.32
CA ASP A 142 -5.09 14.25 2.75
C ASP A 142 -3.65 14.49 3.22
N LEU A 143 -2.70 14.45 2.29
CA LEU A 143 -1.28 14.68 2.57
C LEU A 143 -0.96 16.11 3.00
N ALA A 144 -1.80 17.09 2.62
CA ALA A 144 -1.57 18.49 2.92
C ALA A 144 -2.07 18.90 4.30
N THR A 145 -3.25 18.40 4.68
CA THR A 145 -3.91 18.75 5.96
C THR A 145 -3.66 17.73 7.07
N ASP A 146 -3.17 16.55 6.75
CA ASP A 146 -3.01 15.42 7.68
C ASP A 146 -4.35 14.82 8.13
N GLU A 147 -5.42 15.10 7.42
CA GLU A 147 -6.74 14.58 7.75
C GLU A 147 -6.92 13.17 7.22
N LEU A 148 -7.39 12.27 8.08
CA LEU A 148 -7.73 10.89 7.73
C LEU A 148 -9.23 10.70 7.91
N GLN A 149 -9.92 10.33 6.83
CA GLN A 149 -11.32 9.93 6.84
C GLN A 149 -11.41 8.41 6.69
N HIS A 150 -12.36 7.79 7.37
CA HIS A 150 -12.58 6.35 7.36
C HIS A 150 -14.02 6.04 6.94
N PHE A 151 -14.18 5.20 5.94
CA PHE A 151 -15.45 4.75 5.40
C PHE A 151 -15.62 3.26 5.66
N GLU A 152 -16.60 2.91 6.47
CA GLU A 152 -16.97 1.52 6.78
C GLU A 152 -18.35 1.19 6.22
N SER A 153 -18.53 -0.06 5.84
CA SER A 153 -19.85 -0.60 5.53
C SER A 153 -20.65 -0.73 6.82
N ASN A 154 -21.85 -0.17 6.84
CA ASN A 154 -22.76 -0.27 7.96
C ASN A 154 -24.07 -0.94 7.50
N ILE A 155 -24.41 -2.09 8.09
CA ILE A 155 -25.62 -2.87 7.77
C ILE A 155 -26.91 -2.11 8.14
N ASN A 156 -26.84 -1.23 9.14
CA ASN A 156 -28.01 -0.54 9.70
C ASN A 156 -28.10 0.94 9.33
N GLY A 157 -27.26 1.43 8.41
CA GLY A 157 -27.20 2.85 8.08
C GLY A 157 -26.75 3.12 6.65
N PHE A 158 -26.80 4.40 6.28
CA PHE A 158 -26.20 4.85 5.03
C PHE A 158 -24.68 4.66 5.10
N SER A 159 -24.15 3.78 4.27
CA SER A 159 -22.72 3.60 4.16
C SER A 159 -22.25 3.96 2.74
N HIS A 160 -21.07 4.55 2.66
CA HIS A 160 -20.48 4.95 1.38
C HIS A 160 -19.94 3.77 0.57
N ILE A 161 -19.74 2.62 1.22
CA ILE A 161 -19.24 1.38 0.61
C ILE A 161 -20.11 0.20 1.01
N THR A 162 -20.18 -0.83 0.15
CA THR A 162 -21.04 -2.00 0.35
C THR A 162 -20.40 -3.09 1.22
N SER A 163 -19.09 -3.06 1.42
CA SER A 163 -18.34 -4.05 2.21
C SER A 163 -17.06 -3.44 2.75
N ASN A 164 -16.58 -3.98 3.88
CA ASN A 164 -15.24 -3.65 4.42
C ASN A 164 -14.12 -4.50 3.80
N PHE A 165 -14.48 -5.57 3.05
CA PHE A 165 -13.53 -6.44 2.38
C PHE A 165 -13.32 -5.95 0.94
N LEU A 166 -12.39 -5.02 0.79
CA LEU A 166 -12.13 -4.35 -0.49
C LEU A 166 -10.94 -5.00 -1.19
N GLN A 167 -11.00 -5.07 -2.54
CA GLN A 167 -9.98 -5.72 -3.35
C GLN A 167 -9.18 -4.75 -4.21
N TYR A 168 -9.85 -3.73 -4.76
CA TYR A 168 -9.22 -2.81 -5.69
C TYR A 168 -9.85 -1.43 -5.64
N ILE A 169 -9.07 -0.41 -5.98
CA ILE A 169 -9.51 0.97 -6.04
C ILE A 169 -8.92 1.65 -7.27
N MET A 170 -9.67 2.54 -7.90
CA MET A 170 -9.20 3.38 -9.01
C MET A 170 -9.95 4.71 -9.07
N GLU A 171 -9.32 5.73 -9.63
CA GLU A 171 -9.95 6.98 -10.02
C GLU A 171 -10.35 6.92 -11.50
N ASP A 172 -11.57 7.34 -11.84
CA ASP A 172 -12.01 7.50 -13.22
C ASP A 172 -11.62 8.89 -13.78
N ARG A 173 -11.82 9.09 -15.09
CA ARG A 173 -11.50 10.36 -15.77
C ARG A 173 -12.31 11.56 -15.27
N ALA A 174 -13.43 11.32 -14.61
CA ALA A 174 -14.31 12.34 -14.04
C ALA A 174 -13.98 12.63 -12.57
N GLY A 175 -12.95 11.99 -11.99
CA GLY A 175 -12.55 12.12 -10.60
C GLY A 175 -13.38 11.26 -9.62
N GLY A 176 -14.22 10.36 -10.13
CA GLY A 176 -14.96 9.42 -9.31
C GLY A 176 -14.04 8.29 -8.83
N ILE A 177 -14.19 7.90 -7.56
CA ILE A 177 -13.42 6.81 -6.98
C ILE A 177 -14.24 5.52 -7.04
N TRP A 178 -13.71 4.52 -7.72
CA TRP A 178 -14.32 3.21 -7.86
C TRP A 178 -13.63 2.21 -6.94
N VAL A 179 -14.42 1.48 -6.18
CA VAL A 179 -13.93 0.50 -5.20
C VAL A 179 -14.63 -0.82 -5.43
N SER A 180 -13.87 -1.89 -5.67
CA SER A 180 -14.41 -3.24 -5.75
C SER A 180 -14.32 -3.94 -4.40
N SER A 181 -15.32 -4.75 -4.10
CA SER A 181 -15.37 -5.62 -2.93
C SER A 181 -15.35 -7.08 -3.35
N GLU A 182 -15.08 -7.98 -2.40
CA GLU A 182 -15.00 -9.40 -2.67
C GLU A 182 -16.37 -10.01 -3.03
N TYR A 183 -17.45 -9.59 -2.35
CA TYR A 183 -18.75 -10.25 -2.45
C TYR A 183 -19.91 -9.33 -2.87
N THR A 184 -19.77 -8.02 -2.75
CA THR A 184 -20.89 -7.07 -2.91
C THR A 184 -20.78 -6.17 -4.14
N GLY A 185 -19.86 -6.51 -5.06
CA GLY A 185 -19.71 -5.81 -6.33
C GLY A 185 -18.85 -4.55 -6.25
N ILE A 186 -19.26 -3.47 -6.92
CA ILE A 186 -18.48 -2.26 -7.11
C ILE A 186 -19.26 -1.06 -6.55
N SER A 187 -18.60 -0.22 -5.77
CA SER A 187 -19.10 1.07 -5.31
C SER A 187 -18.40 2.19 -6.06
N ARG A 188 -19.13 3.24 -6.41
CA ARG A 188 -18.57 4.50 -6.93
C ARG A 188 -18.82 5.61 -5.92
N LEU A 189 -17.77 6.27 -5.51
CA LEU A 189 -17.85 7.45 -4.66
C LEU A 189 -17.63 8.70 -5.52
N SER A 190 -18.57 9.64 -5.44
CA SER A 190 -18.38 10.99 -5.98
C SER A 190 -17.91 11.86 -4.83
N VAL A 191 -16.70 12.42 -4.96
CA VAL A 191 -16.18 13.36 -3.96
C VAL A 191 -16.64 14.75 -4.36
N LEU A 192 -17.65 15.23 -3.69
CA LEU A 192 -18.09 16.63 -3.78
C LEU A 192 -17.26 17.46 -2.78
N ASN A 193 -17.10 18.76 -3.05
CA ASN A 193 -16.36 19.67 -2.16
C ASN A 193 -16.96 19.79 -0.73
N GLU A 194 -18.10 19.13 -0.46
CA GLU A 194 -18.83 19.16 0.82
C GLU A 194 -19.04 17.76 1.43
N GLY A 195 -18.38 16.70 0.88
CA GLY A 195 -18.50 15.32 1.36
C GLY A 195 -18.61 14.29 0.23
N ALA A 196 -18.51 13.02 0.58
CA ALA A 196 -18.69 11.93 -0.36
C ALA A 196 -20.17 11.53 -0.42
N GLU A 197 -20.77 11.55 -1.63
CA GLU A 197 -22.12 11.06 -1.86
C GLU A 197 -22.07 9.70 -2.55
N ARG A 198 -22.88 8.76 -2.06
CA ARG A 198 -23.04 7.45 -2.69
C ARG A 198 -24.16 7.52 -3.71
N ILE A 199 -23.87 7.20 -4.97
CA ILE A 199 -24.87 7.00 -6.00
C ILE A 199 -25.22 5.50 -6.00
N PHE A 200 -26.43 5.18 -5.57
CA PHE A 200 -27.00 3.85 -5.77
C PHE A 200 -27.53 3.77 -7.22
N PRO A 201 -27.42 2.62 -7.91
CA PRO A 201 -28.33 2.37 -8.99
C PRO A 201 -29.74 2.41 -8.39
N GLU A 202 -30.63 3.22 -8.96
CA GLU A 202 -32.04 3.16 -8.60
C GLU A 202 -32.49 1.71 -8.83
N ASP A 203 -32.99 1.05 -7.78
CA ASP A 203 -33.74 -0.18 -7.95
C ASP A 203 -34.92 0.16 -8.85
N GLU A 204 -34.87 -0.27 -10.11
CA GLU A 204 -36.06 -0.37 -10.92
C GLU A 204 -36.97 -1.33 -10.16
N THR A 205 -37.87 -0.76 -9.39
CA THR A 205 -39.02 -1.51 -8.86
C THR A 205 -39.71 -2.16 -10.07
N LEU A 206 -39.51 -3.45 -10.21
CA LEU A 206 -40.36 -4.28 -11.04
C LEU A 206 -41.79 -4.10 -10.51
N SER A 207 -42.47 -3.06 -11.03
CA SER A 207 -43.90 -2.93 -10.82
C SER A 207 -44.56 -4.07 -11.60
N ASP A 208 -45.29 -4.88 -10.86
CA ASP A 208 -46.17 -5.94 -11.30
C ASP A 208 -46.85 -5.69 -12.65
N ARG A 209 -46.73 -6.67 -13.53
CA ARG A 209 -47.77 -7.04 -14.50
C ARG A 209 -47.93 -8.56 -14.53
#